data_394872a56f28766fac03432fbbb3df64
#
_entry.id   394872a56f28766fac03432fbbb3df64
#
_cell.length_a   1.000
_cell.length_b   1.000
_cell.length_c   1.000
_cell.angle_alpha   90.00
_cell.angle_beta   90.00
_cell.angle_gamma   90.00
#
_symmetry.space_group_name_H-M   'P 1'
#
loop_
_entity.id
_entity.type
_entity.pdbx_description
1 polymer ?
#
loop_
_entity_poly.entity_id
_entity_poly.type
_entity_poly.pdbx_seq_one_letter_code
_entity_poly.pdbx_strand_id
1 'polypeptide(L)'
;MDAAFDYIERNCRLIAAVVAAAVGYFVLAATTISLTSDGRNHATVWPADAVVLALLLNAPRRHWPAILMAGWLGNLVANGVTRGWMIGLVLYGAINMGQVLLAAHCIRRGGSVANLLADMRMVGRFILWAGLIAPVVGATVGSLASLLNYGEPFGPSFVRWFASNALGLLIFTPFLKALFDGSYGRCFAGKTKAQRAEAAALLLVHAAMAGLVFWQSRLPILFLPFSSLLLLSFRLGRLGTQIGVMLVAVIGAVAGLHDAGAMNLIHEDVVFQAVFFQGYLAVMLATTLPVAAIVSSRSDALASLAEREETLRIIMAHSPDVILSFDSEGFCRWADGPLRECLGVGAADIVGRSLPDIAACTNDALVDMHDAAKIDMAAQPMAEFTPLLQPAITLEASLRILEQDGLPMGTVMTIRDVSSRKANEIAMSKLAETDDLTGVLNRAGFRRLLKLALDDRHRATSLALVDVDHFKSVNDSYGHQVGDVVLTEIARRLRAGTREADVVGRLGGDEFAILFRCDIATARAACERIAQSIARDAVWQKGSLSVFSSISCGLAEFHPGMTRDQFFDTADMALYEVKRAGRNGVQTAA
;
A
#
# COMPACT_ATOMS: atom_id res chain seq x y z
N MET A 1 -1.76 -26.38 16.67
CA MET A 1 -2.79 -25.74 17.53
C MET A 1 -3.75 -24.92 16.70
N ASP A 2 -3.27 -24.12 15.74
CA ASP A 2 -4.09 -23.23 14.88
C ASP A 2 -5.12 -23.97 14.01
N ALA A 3 -4.76 -25.11 13.41
CA ALA A 3 -5.68 -25.89 12.58
C ALA A 3 -6.87 -26.51 13.37
N ALA A 4 -6.66 -26.86 14.64
CA ALA A 4 -7.72 -27.37 15.50
C ALA A 4 -8.64 -26.23 15.95
N PHE A 5 -8.11 -25.06 16.23
CA PHE A 5 -8.87 -23.86 16.59
C PHE A 5 -9.74 -23.39 15.41
N ASP A 6 -9.17 -23.35 14.21
CA ASP A 6 -9.91 -23.05 12.97
C ASP A 6 -11.01 -24.07 12.65
N TYR A 7 -10.83 -25.33 12.98
CA TYR A 7 -11.83 -26.37 12.79
C TYR A 7 -12.99 -26.21 13.77
N ILE A 8 -12.70 -25.92 15.03
CA ILE A 8 -13.71 -25.69 16.08
C ILE A 8 -14.52 -24.42 15.74
N GLU A 9 -13.85 -23.33 15.41
CA GLU A 9 -14.52 -22.07 15.05
C GLU A 9 -15.45 -22.22 13.84
N ARG A 10 -15.00 -22.94 12.80
CA ARG A 10 -15.82 -23.21 11.61
C ARG A 10 -17.07 -24.05 11.92
N ASN A 11 -16.95 -25.04 12.79
CA ASN A 11 -18.09 -25.86 13.19
C ASN A 11 -19.07 -25.07 14.09
N CYS A 12 -18.58 -24.25 15.00
CA CYS A 12 -19.41 -23.37 15.83
C CYS A 12 -20.21 -22.39 14.96
N ARG A 13 -19.60 -21.79 13.94
CA ARG A 13 -20.29 -20.89 13.01
C ARG A 13 -21.37 -21.62 12.19
N LEU A 14 -21.13 -22.85 11.76
CA LEU A 14 -22.14 -23.66 11.07
C LEU A 14 -23.30 -23.99 11.98
N ILE A 15 -23.04 -24.48 13.19
CA ILE A 15 -24.09 -24.82 14.18
C ILE A 15 -24.94 -23.59 14.49
N ALA A 16 -24.29 -22.44 14.75
CA ALA A 16 -24.99 -21.18 14.99
C ALA A 16 -25.90 -20.78 13.82
N ALA A 17 -25.45 -20.92 12.57
CA ALA A 17 -26.25 -20.63 11.38
C ALA A 17 -27.43 -21.58 11.20
N VAL A 18 -27.24 -22.88 11.47
CA VAL A 18 -28.31 -23.92 11.42
C VAL A 18 -29.37 -23.67 12.48
N VAL A 19 -28.95 -23.39 13.73
CA VAL A 19 -29.85 -23.04 14.81
C VAL A 19 -30.62 -21.75 14.52
N ALA A 20 -29.89 -20.71 14.05
CA ALA A 20 -30.53 -19.44 13.66
C ALA A 20 -31.55 -19.63 12.51
N ALA A 21 -31.26 -20.51 11.53
CA ALA A 21 -32.19 -20.83 10.45
C ALA A 21 -33.45 -21.52 11.00
N ALA A 22 -33.30 -22.57 11.79
CA ALA A 22 -34.43 -23.33 12.31
C ALA A 22 -35.30 -22.50 13.27
N VAL A 23 -34.68 -21.91 14.29
CA VAL A 23 -35.41 -21.14 15.34
C VAL A 23 -35.92 -19.81 14.77
N GLY A 24 -35.10 -19.07 14.04
CA GLY A 24 -35.50 -17.79 13.45
C GLY A 24 -36.64 -17.96 12.43
N TYR A 25 -36.56 -18.99 11.59
CA TYR A 25 -37.68 -19.31 10.68
C TYR A 25 -38.95 -19.70 11.44
N PHE A 26 -38.84 -20.61 12.41
CA PHE A 26 -39.94 -21.01 13.25
C PHE A 26 -40.64 -19.83 13.93
N VAL A 27 -39.85 -18.98 14.61
CA VAL A 27 -40.42 -17.84 15.36
C VAL A 27 -41.11 -16.86 14.41
N LEU A 28 -40.47 -16.46 13.31
CA LEU A 28 -41.08 -15.51 12.38
C LEU A 28 -42.32 -16.11 11.67
N ALA A 29 -42.26 -17.38 11.25
CA ALA A 29 -43.38 -18.04 10.61
C ALA A 29 -44.54 -18.21 11.58
N ALA A 30 -44.29 -18.77 12.77
CA ALA A 30 -45.34 -18.99 13.78
C ALA A 30 -45.98 -17.68 14.23
N THR A 31 -45.19 -16.65 14.49
CA THR A 31 -45.69 -15.29 14.84
C THR A 31 -46.53 -14.72 13.71
N THR A 32 -46.07 -14.79 12.46
CA THR A 32 -46.82 -14.29 11.31
C THR A 32 -48.14 -15.02 11.14
N ILE A 33 -48.15 -16.36 11.23
CA ILE A 33 -49.36 -17.16 11.12
C ILE A 33 -50.34 -16.85 12.27
N SER A 34 -49.82 -16.76 13.51
CA SER A 34 -50.68 -16.48 14.69
C SER A 34 -51.30 -15.08 14.63
N LEU A 35 -50.55 -14.09 14.11
CA LEU A 35 -51.06 -12.74 13.92
C LEU A 35 -52.07 -12.64 12.77
N THR A 36 -52.04 -13.55 11.80
CA THR A 36 -52.96 -13.55 10.64
C THR A 36 -54.09 -14.58 10.78
N SER A 37 -54.23 -15.30 11.93
CA SER A 37 -55.11 -16.44 12.15
C SER A 37 -56.58 -16.06 12.42
N ASP A 38 -57.00 -14.82 12.24
CA ASP A 38 -58.36 -14.34 12.37
C ASP A 38 -59.33 -14.82 11.26
N GLY A 39 -59.09 -16.02 10.73
CA GLY A 39 -59.89 -16.62 9.63
C GLY A 39 -59.40 -16.23 8.22
N ARG A 40 -58.39 -15.39 8.10
CA ARG A 40 -57.87 -14.86 6.82
C ARG A 40 -56.59 -15.56 6.36
N ASN A 41 -56.36 -16.72 6.53
CA ASN A 41 -55.27 -17.67 6.12
C ASN A 41 -54.03 -17.15 5.32
N HIS A 42 -53.85 -15.84 5.18
CA HIS A 42 -52.81 -15.23 4.33
C HIS A 42 -52.08 -14.11 5.03
N ALA A 43 -50.73 -14.25 5.13
CA ALA A 43 -49.85 -13.20 5.66
C ALA A 43 -49.69 -12.07 4.65
N THR A 44 -49.82 -10.83 5.07
CA THR A 44 -49.55 -9.63 4.25
C THR A 44 -48.08 -9.56 3.85
N VAL A 45 -47.17 -9.98 4.72
CA VAL A 45 -45.71 -10.05 4.48
C VAL A 45 -45.22 -11.36 5.09
N TRP A 46 -44.33 -12.09 4.37
CA TRP A 46 -43.75 -13.34 4.83
C TRP A 46 -42.26 -13.19 5.16
N PRO A 47 -41.88 -12.83 6.39
CA PRO A 47 -40.50 -12.53 6.77
C PRO A 47 -39.62 -13.76 6.98
N ALA A 48 -40.20 -14.96 7.17
CA ALA A 48 -39.46 -16.16 7.55
C ALA A 48 -38.41 -16.59 6.51
N ASP A 49 -38.75 -16.49 5.22
CA ASP A 49 -37.82 -16.81 4.11
C ASP A 49 -36.57 -15.92 4.11
N ALA A 50 -36.70 -14.69 4.59
CA ALA A 50 -35.59 -13.75 4.68
C ALA A 50 -34.49 -14.18 5.66
N VAL A 51 -34.82 -14.94 6.72
CA VAL A 51 -33.83 -15.51 7.65
C VAL A 51 -32.89 -16.43 6.90
N VAL A 52 -33.44 -17.36 6.13
CA VAL A 52 -32.64 -18.33 5.39
C VAL A 52 -31.85 -17.65 4.29
N LEU A 53 -32.46 -16.72 3.53
CA LEU A 53 -31.76 -15.98 2.50
C LEU A 53 -30.57 -15.18 3.10
N ALA A 54 -30.76 -14.48 4.21
CA ALA A 54 -29.72 -13.71 4.88
C ALA A 54 -28.55 -14.61 5.32
N LEU A 55 -28.85 -15.79 5.87
CA LEU A 55 -27.82 -16.76 6.27
C LEU A 55 -27.10 -17.37 5.07
N LEU A 56 -27.78 -17.71 3.97
CA LEU A 56 -27.15 -18.21 2.74
C LEU A 56 -26.21 -17.15 2.11
N LEU A 57 -26.59 -15.88 2.17
CA LEU A 57 -25.76 -14.78 1.68
C LEU A 57 -24.49 -14.58 2.51
N ASN A 58 -24.51 -14.90 3.80
CA ASN A 58 -23.37 -14.78 4.71
C ASN A 58 -22.52 -16.07 4.78
N ALA A 59 -23.14 -17.25 4.58
CA ALA A 59 -22.45 -18.54 4.75
C ALA A 59 -21.75 -19.03 3.46
N PRO A 60 -20.65 -19.79 3.55
CA PRO A 60 -20.04 -20.47 2.41
C PRO A 60 -21.00 -21.48 1.79
N ARG A 61 -20.94 -21.68 0.47
CA ARG A 61 -21.88 -22.56 -0.28
C ARG A 61 -21.98 -23.99 0.26
N ARG A 62 -20.89 -24.53 0.81
CA ARG A 62 -20.86 -25.87 1.43
C ARG A 62 -21.83 -26.02 2.62
N HIS A 63 -22.20 -24.92 3.28
CA HIS A 63 -23.13 -24.91 4.43
C HIS A 63 -24.61 -24.75 4.00
N TRP A 64 -24.86 -24.42 2.75
CA TRP A 64 -26.22 -24.16 2.25
C TRP A 64 -27.19 -25.31 2.44
N PRO A 65 -26.83 -26.59 2.15
CA PRO A 65 -27.78 -27.69 2.35
C PRO A 65 -28.25 -27.81 3.79
N ALA A 66 -27.37 -27.64 4.78
CA ALA A 66 -27.72 -27.72 6.19
C ALA A 66 -28.64 -26.55 6.63
N ILE A 67 -28.35 -25.32 6.15
CA ILE A 67 -29.16 -24.13 6.44
C ILE A 67 -30.55 -24.23 5.80
N LEU A 68 -30.63 -24.70 4.54
CA LEU A 68 -31.94 -24.93 3.85
C LEU A 68 -32.78 -26.01 4.53
N MET A 69 -32.15 -27.11 4.93
CA MET A 69 -32.84 -28.18 5.68
C MET A 69 -33.36 -27.68 7.01
N ALA A 70 -32.57 -26.88 7.75
CA ALA A 70 -32.97 -26.27 9.00
C ALA A 70 -34.15 -25.30 8.83
N GLY A 71 -34.11 -24.45 7.79
CA GLY A 71 -35.22 -23.56 7.44
C GLY A 71 -36.50 -24.32 7.05
N TRP A 72 -36.34 -25.38 6.24
CA TRP A 72 -37.45 -26.26 5.87
C TRP A 72 -38.11 -26.94 7.09
N LEU A 73 -37.32 -27.47 8.03
CA LEU A 73 -37.82 -28.03 9.29
C LEU A 73 -38.51 -26.97 10.14
N GLY A 74 -37.92 -25.76 10.25
CA GLY A 74 -38.52 -24.63 10.93
C GLY A 74 -39.88 -24.25 10.34
N ASN A 75 -40.03 -24.27 9.01
CA ASN A 75 -41.30 -24.05 8.30
C ASN A 75 -42.30 -25.13 8.64
N LEU A 76 -41.89 -26.40 8.54
CA LEU A 76 -42.76 -27.56 8.79
C LEU A 76 -43.31 -27.53 10.20
N VAL A 77 -42.45 -27.30 11.21
CA VAL A 77 -42.87 -27.24 12.63
C VAL A 77 -43.76 -26.03 12.88
N ALA A 78 -43.44 -24.84 12.35
CA ALA A 78 -44.27 -23.64 12.53
C ALA A 78 -45.69 -23.85 12.01
N ASN A 79 -45.84 -24.34 10.78
CA ASN A 79 -47.13 -24.60 10.19
C ASN A 79 -47.86 -25.77 10.86
N GLY A 80 -47.15 -26.85 11.24
CA GLY A 80 -47.74 -28.00 11.94
C GLY A 80 -48.33 -27.63 13.30
N VAL A 81 -47.65 -26.80 14.07
CA VAL A 81 -48.08 -26.33 15.39
C VAL A 81 -49.24 -25.33 15.29
N THR A 82 -49.20 -24.44 14.28
CA THR A 82 -50.20 -23.35 14.19
C THR A 82 -51.43 -23.68 13.37
N ARG A 83 -51.30 -24.53 12.34
CA ARG A 83 -52.40 -24.88 11.40
C ARG A 83 -52.82 -26.35 11.43
N GLY A 84 -52.09 -27.18 12.20
CA GLY A 84 -52.24 -28.63 12.18
C GLY A 84 -51.38 -29.32 11.11
N TRP A 85 -51.14 -30.62 11.32
CA TRP A 85 -50.26 -31.42 10.47
C TRP A 85 -51.01 -31.90 9.21
N MET A 86 -50.53 -31.48 8.03
CA MET A 86 -51.06 -31.86 6.71
C MET A 86 -49.90 -32.19 5.77
N ILE A 87 -50.07 -33.16 4.87
CA ILE A 87 -49.02 -33.58 3.91
C ILE A 87 -48.57 -32.42 3.00
N GLY A 88 -49.48 -31.51 2.65
CA GLY A 88 -49.16 -30.32 1.85
C GLY A 88 -48.11 -29.41 2.44
N LEU A 89 -47.89 -29.40 3.77
CA LEU A 89 -46.88 -28.56 4.44
C LEU A 89 -45.46 -28.89 4.00
N VAL A 90 -45.19 -30.16 3.69
CA VAL A 90 -43.89 -30.62 3.17
C VAL A 90 -43.57 -29.93 1.83
N LEU A 91 -44.58 -29.90 0.93
CA LEU A 91 -44.45 -29.31 -0.39
C LEU A 91 -44.29 -27.80 -0.32
N TYR A 92 -45.10 -27.09 0.46
CA TYR A 92 -44.98 -25.62 0.58
C TYR A 92 -43.65 -25.17 1.20
N GLY A 93 -43.14 -25.89 2.18
CA GLY A 93 -41.80 -25.65 2.72
C GLY A 93 -40.71 -25.87 1.70
N ALA A 94 -40.81 -26.90 0.84
CA ALA A 94 -39.86 -27.15 -0.23
C ALA A 94 -39.89 -26.04 -1.31
N ILE A 95 -41.07 -25.52 -1.66
CA ILE A 95 -41.25 -24.41 -2.60
C ILE A 95 -40.54 -23.14 -2.06
N ASN A 96 -40.76 -22.81 -0.78
CA ASN A 96 -40.12 -21.66 -0.13
C ASN A 96 -38.58 -21.80 -0.14
N MET A 97 -38.04 -22.96 0.22
CA MET A 97 -36.59 -23.19 0.20
C MET A 97 -36.02 -23.15 -1.22
N GLY A 98 -36.73 -23.66 -2.22
CA GLY A 98 -36.35 -23.56 -3.64
C GLY A 98 -36.29 -22.11 -4.12
N GLN A 99 -37.28 -21.29 -3.76
CA GLN A 99 -37.32 -19.86 -4.04
C GLN A 99 -36.10 -19.13 -3.41
N VAL A 100 -35.83 -19.39 -2.13
CA VAL A 100 -34.70 -18.79 -1.39
C VAL A 100 -33.36 -19.22 -1.99
N LEU A 101 -33.22 -20.50 -2.34
CA LEU A 101 -32.03 -21.04 -2.99
C LEU A 101 -31.77 -20.36 -4.34
N LEU A 102 -32.80 -20.17 -5.16
CA LEU A 102 -32.71 -19.48 -6.45
C LEU A 102 -32.22 -18.03 -6.26
N ALA A 103 -32.85 -17.29 -5.34
CA ALA A 103 -32.46 -15.93 -5.01
C ALA A 103 -30.98 -15.85 -4.55
N ALA A 104 -30.60 -16.68 -3.57
CA ALA A 104 -29.24 -16.70 -3.03
C ALA A 104 -28.21 -17.04 -4.09
N HIS A 105 -28.49 -18.06 -4.95
CA HIS A 105 -27.59 -18.48 -6.01
C HIS A 105 -27.31 -17.35 -7.01
N CYS A 106 -28.35 -16.68 -7.46
CA CYS A 106 -28.27 -15.65 -8.49
C CYS A 106 -27.69 -14.33 -7.95
N ILE A 107 -28.02 -13.95 -6.73
CA ILE A 107 -27.42 -12.78 -6.07
C ILE A 107 -25.90 -12.97 -5.92
N ARG A 108 -25.44 -14.18 -5.56
CA ARG A 108 -23.99 -14.48 -5.37
C ARG A 108 -23.21 -14.83 -6.63
N ARG A 109 -23.82 -14.93 -7.80
CA ARG A 109 -23.10 -15.15 -9.08
C ARG A 109 -22.14 -14.02 -9.44
N GLY A 110 -22.37 -12.82 -8.91
CA GLY A 110 -21.55 -11.63 -9.19
C GLY A 110 -20.44 -11.34 -8.19
N GLY A 111 -20.02 -12.29 -7.36
CA GLY A 111 -18.93 -12.11 -6.39
C GLY A 111 -19.34 -12.08 -4.94
N SER A 112 -18.50 -11.55 -4.06
CA SER A 112 -18.76 -11.43 -2.62
C SER A 112 -19.90 -10.45 -2.34
N VAL A 113 -20.85 -10.87 -1.51
CA VAL A 113 -21.99 -10.05 -1.09
C VAL A 113 -21.69 -9.48 0.30
N ALA A 114 -20.67 -8.65 0.41
CA ALA A 114 -20.39 -7.98 1.67
C ALA A 114 -21.57 -7.09 2.10
N ASN A 115 -22.11 -6.31 1.17
CA ASN A 115 -23.25 -5.43 1.41
C ASN A 115 -24.26 -5.50 0.26
N LEU A 116 -25.53 -5.78 0.57
CA LEU A 116 -26.63 -5.80 -0.41
C LEU A 116 -26.97 -4.41 -0.98
N LEU A 117 -26.72 -3.36 -0.20
CA LEU A 117 -26.99 -1.97 -0.55
C LEU A 117 -25.68 -1.18 -0.73
N ALA A 118 -24.62 -1.82 -1.27
CA ALA A 118 -23.33 -1.18 -1.48
C ALA A 118 -23.36 -0.18 -2.63
N ASP A 119 -23.98 -0.57 -3.73
CA ASP A 119 -24.10 0.24 -4.95
C ASP A 119 -25.41 -0.09 -5.69
N MET A 120 -25.74 0.74 -6.69
CA MET A 120 -26.97 0.59 -7.50
C MET A 120 -27.07 -0.73 -8.26
N ARG A 121 -25.92 -1.32 -8.66
CA ARG A 121 -25.91 -2.59 -9.40
C ARG A 121 -26.28 -3.74 -8.47
N MET A 122 -25.78 -3.72 -7.24
CA MET A 122 -26.10 -4.74 -6.24
C MET A 122 -27.55 -4.60 -5.78
N VAL A 123 -28.05 -3.37 -5.55
CA VAL A 123 -29.48 -3.11 -5.26
C VAL A 123 -30.35 -3.61 -6.39
N GLY A 124 -30.04 -3.26 -7.64
CA GLY A 124 -30.79 -3.74 -8.80
C GLY A 124 -30.81 -5.27 -8.91
N ARG A 125 -29.68 -5.94 -8.66
CA ARG A 125 -29.58 -7.40 -8.64
C ARG A 125 -30.42 -8.00 -7.51
N PHE A 126 -30.35 -7.40 -6.32
CA PHE A 126 -31.14 -7.87 -5.18
C PHE A 126 -32.65 -7.73 -5.42
N ILE A 127 -33.11 -6.56 -5.92
CA ILE A 127 -34.50 -6.34 -6.29
C ILE A 127 -34.95 -7.33 -7.38
N LEU A 128 -34.16 -7.51 -8.43
CA LEU A 128 -34.47 -8.41 -9.53
C LEU A 128 -34.64 -9.86 -9.06
N TRP A 129 -33.73 -10.39 -8.26
CA TRP A 129 -33.73 -11.80 -7.89
C TRP A 129 -34.54 -12.08 -6.64
N ALA A 130 -34.47 -11.29 -5.58
CA ALA A 130 -35.21 -11.51 -4.34
C ALA A 130 -36.61 -10.86 -4.38
N GLY A 131 -36.78 -9.76 -5.14
CA GLY A 131 -38.04 -9.05 -5.23
C GLY A 131 -38.95 -9.48 -6.41
N LEU A 132 -38.38 -10.01 -7.48
CA LEU A 132 -39.14 -10.30 -8.70
C LEU A 132 -39.05 -11.78 -9.10
N ILE A 133 -37.89 -12.25 -9.59
CA ILE A 133 -37.78 -13.53 -10.29
C ILE A 133 -38.04 -14.72 -9.34
N ALA A 134 -37.36 -14.77 -8.19
CA ALA A 134 -37.55 -15.89 -7.27
C ALA A 134 -38.97 -15.93 -6.68
N PRO A 135 -39.59 -14.79 -6.25
CA PRO A 135 -40.97 -14.77 -5.85
C PRO A 135 -41.99 -15.16 -6.95
N VAL A 136 -41.75 -14.78 -8.22
CA VAL A 136 -42.56 -15.20 -9.35
C VAL A 136 -42.53 -16.71 -9.49
N VAL A 137 -41.36 -17.34 -9.47
CA VAL A 137 -41.20 -18.79 -9.56
C VAL A 137 -41.89 -19.49 -8.37
N GLY A 138 -41.64 -19.01 -7.14
CA GLY A 138 -42.27 -19.55 -5.93
C GLY A 138 -43.79 -19.43 -5.93
N ALA A 139 -44.32 -18.25 -6.31
CA ALA A 139 -45.75 -18.00 -6.42
C ALA A 139 -46.44 -18.86 -7.50
N THR A 140 -45.77 -19.03 -8.65
CA THR A 140 -46.31 -19.88 -9.73
C THR A 140 -46.48 -21.33 -9.24
N VAL A 141 -45.40 -21.90 -8.67
CA VAL A 141 -45.43 -23.30 -8.20
C VAL A 141 -46.35 -23.45 -6.99
N GLY A 142 -46.31 -22.48 -6.04
CA GLY A 142 -47.16 -22.50 -4.85
C GLY A 142 -48.64 -22.37 -5.19
N SER A 143 -49.03 -21.49 -6.10
CA SER A 143 -50.42 -21.31 -6.52
C SER A 143 -50.94 -22.48 -7.35
N LEU A 144 -50.08 -23.11 -8.16
CA LEU A 144 -50.44 -24.33 -8.87
C LEU A 144 -50.67 -25.49 -7.86
N ALA A 145 -49.81 -25.62 -6.86
CA ALA A 145 -50.01 -26.60 -5.79
C ALA A 145 -51.29 -26.34 -4.97
N SER A 146 -51.61 -25.06 -4.71
CA SER A 146 -52.84 -24.66 -4.00
C SER A 146 -54.09 -24.98 -4.82
N LEU A 147 -54.05 -24.71 -6.14
CA LEU A 147 -55.15 -25.07 -7.06
C LEU A 147 -55.38 -26.58 -7.08
N LEU A 148 -54.31 -27.38 -7.20
CA LEU A 148 -54.42 -28.85 -7.28
C LEU A 148 -54.84 -29.50 -5.97
N ASN A 149 -54.40 -28.99 -4.81
CA ASN A 149 -54.67 -29.60 -3.50
C ASN A 149 -55.96 -29.09 -2.85
N TYR A 150 -56.33 -27.82 -3.09
CA TYR A 150 -57.43 -27.17 -2.36
C TYR A 150 -58.46 -26.51 -3.28
N GLY A 151 -58.26 -26.51 -4.61
CA GLY A 151 -59.17 -25.88 -5.56
C GLY A 151 -59.15 -24.33 -5.53
N GLU A 152 -58.14 -23.72 -4.90
CA GLU A 152 -58.03 -22.26 -4.85
C GLU A 152 -57.77 -21.67 -6.24
N PRO A 153 -58.41 -20.54 -6.61
CA PRO A 153 -58.20 -19.88 -7.88
C PRO A 153 -56.73 -19.42 -8.03
N PHE A 154 -56.08 -19.78 -9.15
CA PHE A 154 -54.67 -19.50 -9.41
C PHE A 154 -54.31 -18.02 -9.31
N GLY A 155 -55.03 -17.12 -9.99
CA GLY A 155 -54.71 -15.70 -10.06
C GLY A 155 -54.65 -15.00 -8.70
N PRO A 156 -55.69 -15.03 -7.90
CA PRO A 156 -55.67 -14.47 -6.55
C PRO A 156 -54.59 -15.09 -5.65
N SER A 157 -54.42 -16.42 -5.72
CA SER A 157 -53.37 -17.12 -4.96
C SER A 157 -51.97 -16.65 -5.37
N PHE A 158 -51.72 -16.53 -6.67
CA PHE A 158 -50.43 -16.04 -7.22
C PHE A 158 -50.11 -14.64 -6.71
N VAL A 159 -51.05 -13.68 -6.81
CA VAL A 159 -50.80 -12.29 -6.37
C VAL A 159 -50.44 -12.24 -4.89
N ARG A 160 -51.17 -12.97 -4.05
CA ARG A 160 -50.90 -13.03 -2.61
C ARG A 160 -49.55 -13.63 -2.29
N TRP A 161 -49.23 -14.79 -2.88
CA TRP A 161 -47.94 -15.45 -2.69
C TRP A 161 -46.76 -14.57 -3.16
N PHE A 162 -46.88 -14.01 -4.36
CA PHE A 162 -45.87 -13.16 -4.93
C PHE A 162 -45.58 -11.93 -4.05
N ALA A 163 -46.63 -11.16 -3.72
CA ALA A 163 -46.44 -9.91 -2.98
C ALA A 163 -45.94 -10.16 -1.54
N SER A 164 -46.51 -11.16 -0.84
CA SER A 164 -46.08 -11.49 0.52
C SER A 164 -44.60 -11.93 0.59
N ASN A 165 -44.19 -12.81 -0.32
CA ASN A 165 -42.80 -13.30 -0.36
C ASN A 165 -41.81 -12.26 -0.86
N ALA A 166 -42.16 -11.52 -1.92
CA ALA A 166 -41.29 -10.46 -2.45
C ALA A 166 -41.00 -9.39 -1.40
N LEU A 167 -42.04 -8.90 -0.73
CA LEU A 167 -41.88 -7.90 0.34
C LEU A 167 -41.16 -8.48 1.56
N GLY A 168 -41.45 -9.70 1.95
CA GLY A 168 -40.74 -10.38 3.03
C GLY A 168 -39.24 -10.46 2.77
N LEU A 169 -38.84 -10.88 1.57
CA LEU A 169 -37.44 -10.95 1.18
C LEU A 169 -36.79 -9.56 1.07
N LEU A 170 -37.47 -8.59 0.45
CA LEU A 170 -36.88 -7.25 0.23
C LEU A 170 -36.74 -6.44 1.52
N ILE A 171 -37.70 -6.54 2.44
CA ILE A 171 -37.70 -5.76 3.70
C ILE A 171 -36.74 -6.38 4.73
N PHE A 172 -36.88 -7.69 4.97
CA PHE A 172 -36.20 -8.33 6.11
C PHE A 172 -34.81 -8.87 5.79
N THR A 173 -34.54 -9.28 4.53
CA THR A 173 -33.20 -9.84 4.20
C THR A 173 -32.05 -8.86 4.43
N PRO A 174 -32.11 -7.58 4.02
CA PRO A 174 -31.01 -6.66 4.26
C PRO A 174 -30.75 -6.43 5.74
N PHE A 175 -31.82 -6.29 6.54
CA PHE A 175 -31.72 -6.13 7.98
C PHE A 175 -31.13 -7.37 8.66
N LEU A 176 -31.66 -8.56 8.39
CA LEU A 176 -31.20 -9.82 9.00
C LEU A 176 -29.75 -10.14 8.57
N LYS A 177 -29.41 -9.87 7.29
CA LYS A 177 -28.04 -10.04 6.83
C LYS A 177 -27.06 -9.16 7.60
N ALA A 178 -27.38 -7.88 7.78
CA ALA A 178 -26.57 -6.94 8.52
C ALA A 178 -26.50 -7.27 10.04
N LEU A 179 -27.56 -7.91 10.57
CA LEU A 179 -27.57 -8.42 11.93
C LEU A 179 -26.62 -9.62 12.07
N PHE A 180 -26.73 -10.61 11.19
CA PHE A 180 -25.94 -11.85 11.25
C PHE A 180 -24.45 -11.63 10.89
N ASP A 181 -24.12 -10.66 10.07
CA ASP A 181 -22.71 -10.33 9.76
C ASP A 181 -22.08 -9.33 10.75
N GLY A 182 -22.83 -8.88 11.77
CA GLY A 182 -22.36 -7.98 12.80
C GLY A 182 -22.17 -6.51 12.35
N SER A 183 -22.72 -6.11 11.21
CA SER A 183 -22.59 -4.74 10.68
C SER A 183 -23.14 -3.68 11.62
N TYR A 184 -24.24 -3.98 12.33
CA TYR A 184 -24.79 -3.06 13.34
C TYR A 184 -23.80 -2.85 14.51
N GLY A 185 -23.21 -3.93 15.04
CA GLY A 185 -22.22 -3.84 16.12
C GLY A 185 -21.01 -3.00 15.71
N ARG A 186 -20.46 -3.25 14.53
CA ARG A 186 -19.34 -2.47 13.98
C ARG A 186 -19.70 -1.00 13.78
N CYS A 187 -20.89 -0.71 13.24
CA CYS A 187 -21.34 0.66 13.04
C CYS A 187 -21.46 1.44 14.36
N PHE A 188 -21.94 0.79 15.43
CA PHE A 188 -22.11 1.44 16.73
C PHE A 188 -20.80 1.54 17.52
N ALA A 189 -19.86 0.61 17.35
CA ALA A 189 -18.58 0.61 18.07
C ALA A 189 -17.77 1.90 17.84
N GLY A 190 -17.77 2.44 16.60
CA GLY A 190 -17.05 3.65 16.23
C GLY A 190 -17.76 4.98 16.56
N LYS A 191 -19.02 4.95 17.07
CA LYS A 191 -19.80 6.16 17.29
C LYS A 191 -19.67 6.71 18.70
N THR A 192 -19.67 8.06 18.83
CA THR A 192 -19.74 8.77 20.10
C THR A 192 -21.09 8.56 20.79
N LYS A 193 -21.17 8.84 22.11
CA LYS A 193 -22.45 8.77 22.86
C LYS A 193 -23.52 9.68 22.26
N ALA A 194 -23.15 10.89 21.81
CA ALA A 194 -24.07 11.82 21.17
C ALA A 194 -24.62 11.27 19.84
N GLN A 195 -23.78 10.69 19.00
CA GLN A 195 -24.20 10.07 17.73
C GLN A 195 -25.11 8.86 17.94
N ARG A 196 -24.89 8.07 18.99
CA ARG A 196 -25.76 6.94 19.35
C ARG A 196 -27.12 7.43 19.84
N ALA A 197 -27.14 8.49 20.67
CA ALA A 197 -28.36 9.13 21.16
C ALA A 197 -29.18 9.72 20.00
N GLU A 198 -28.52 10.41 19.04
CA GLU A 198 -29.15 10.93 17.83
C GLU A 198 -29.80 9.79 17.01
N ALA A 199 -29.06 8.70 16.77
CA ALA A 199 -29.58 7.55 16.02
C ALA A 199 -30.80 6.94 16.69
N ALA A 200 -30.77 6.76 18.01
CA ALA A 200 -31.90 6.27 18.78
C ALA A 200 -33.11 7.22 18.71
N ALA A 201 -32.88 8.53 18.86
CA ALA A 201 -33.93 9.54 18.79
C ALA A 201 -34.61 9.56 17.40
N LEU A 202 -33.83 9.50 16.32
CA LEU A 202 -34.36 9.48 14.95
C LEU A 202 -35.19 8.20 14.69
N LEU A 203 -34.74 7.05 15.16
CA LEU A 203 -35.50 5.80 15.05
C LEU A 203 -36.77 5.84 15.88
N LEU A 204 -36.73 6.39 17.09
CA LEU A 204 -37.93 6.54 17.95
C LEU A 204 -38.94 7.51 17.34
N VAL A 205 -38.49 8.66 16.80
CA VAL A 205 -39.38 9.60 16.10
C VAL A 205 -40.01 8.96 14.87
N HIS A 206 -39.24 8.19 14.09
CA HIS A 206 -39.79 7.47 12.94
C HIS A 206 -40.82 6.39 13.35
N ALA A 207 -40.52 5.60 14.38
CA ALA A 207 -41.46 4.61 14.90
C ALA A 207 -42.73 5.26 15.46
N ALA A 208 -42.61 6.36 16.20
CA ALA A 208 -43.74 7.13 16.71
C ALA A 208 -44.58 7.71 15.57
N MET A 209 -43.96 8.24 14.52
CA MET A 209 -44.65 8.76 13.34
C MET A 209 -45.36 7.65 12.58
N ALA A 210 -44.74 6.48 12.37
CA ALA A 210 -45.37 5.33 11.79
C ALA A 210 -46.56 4.84 12.67
N GLY A 211 -46.39 4.77 13.98
CA GLY A 211 -47.44 4.46 14.92
C GLY A 211 -48.63 5.43 14.83
N LEU A 212 -48.35 6.74 14.82
CA LEU A 212 -49.39 7.76 14.67
C LEU A 212 -50.17 7.56 13.38
N VAL A 213 -49.48 7.36 12.25
CA VAL A 213 -50.10 7.23 10.92
C VAL A 213 -50.94 5.96 10.82
N PHE A 214 -50.43 4.83 11.30
CA PHE A 214 -51.12 3.54 11.19
C PHE A 214 -52.10 3.26 12.31
N TRP A 215 -52.16 4.06 13.40
CA TRP A 215 -53.16 3.87 14.49
C TRP A 215 -54.34 4.84 14.40
N GLN A 216 -54.21 5.93 13.63
CA GLN A 216 -55.31 6.88 13.42
C GLN A 216 -56.09 6.56 12.13
N SER A 217 -57.44 6.73 12.15
CA SER A 217 -58.35 6.43 11.04
C SER A 217 -59.11 7.68 10.52
N ARG A 218 -58.56 8.88 10.74
CA ARG A 218 -59.26 10.13 10.38
C ARG A 218 -58.62 10.88 9.20
N LEU A 219 -57.29 10.77 9.05
CA LEU A 219 -56.55 11.57 8.07
C LEU A 219 -55.74 10.67 7.11
N PRO A 220 -55.69 10.98 5.79
CA PRO A 220 -54.96 10.21 4.80
C PRO A 220 -53.46 10.66 4.76
N ILE A 221 -52.75 10.51 5.90
CA ILE A 221 -51.37 11.00 6.10
C ILE A 221 -50.30 9.92 5.86
N LEU A 222 -50.57 8.95 4.99
CA LEU A 222 -49.67 7.83 4.66
C LEU A 222 -48.31 8.29 4.09
N PHE A 223 -48.17 9.54 3.64
CA PHE A 223 -46.93 10.07 3.12
C PHE A 223 -45.90 10.43 4.22
N LEU A 224 -46.31 10.63 5.49
CA LEU A 224 -45.43 11.05 6.57
C LEU A 224 -44.29 10.08 6.87
N PRO A 225 -44.51 8.73 6.92
CA PRO A 225 -43.39 7.79 7.12
C PRO A 225 -42.31 7.87 6.03
N PHE A 226 -42.67 8.26 4.79
CA PHE A 226 -41.65 8.49 3.73
C PHE A 226 -40.70 9.61 4.09
N SER A 227 -41.23 10.74 4.60
CA SER A 227 -40.38 11.91 4.94
C SER A 227 -39.41 11.59 6.07
N SER A 228 -39.87 10.90 7.12
CA SER A 228 -39.02 10.49 8.24
C SER A 228 -38.03 9.38 7.83
N LEU A 229 -38.42 8.47 6.94
CA LEU A 229 -37.54 7.43 6.41
C LEU A 229 -36.44 8.01 5.51
N LEU A 230 -36.77 9.05 4.72
CA LEU A 230 -35.79 9.78 3.94
C LEU A 230 -34.75 10.46 4.85
N LEU A 231 -35.20 11.08 5.95
CA LEU A 231 -34.29 11.65 6.95
C LEU A 231 -33.37 10.56 7.56
N LEU A 232 -33.90 9.38 7.89
CA LEU A 232 -33.10 8.24 8.34
C LEU A 232 -32.06 7.83 7.30
N SER A 233 -32.44 7.81 6.01
CA SER A 233 -31.54 7.43 4.91
C SER A 233 -30.36 8.39 4.81
N PHE A 234 -30.58 9.70 4.98
CA PHE A 234 -29.50 10.70 4.93
C PHE A 234 -28.62 10.71 6.20
N ARG A 235 -29.22 10.54 7.39
CA ARG A 235 -28.51 10.67 8.66
C ARG A 235 -27.87 9.37 9.14
N LEU A 236 -28.54 8.24 8.96
CA LEU A 236 -28.09 6.94 9.45
C LEU A 236 -27.66 5.98 8.32
N GLY A 237 -27.78 6.43 7.06
CA GLY A 237 -27.40 5.66 5.88
C GLY A 237 -28.22 4.37 5.73
N ARG A 238 -27.63 3.38 5.05
CA ARG A 238 -28.30 2.12 4.70
C ARG A 238 -28.84 1.32 5.89
N LEU A 239 -28.09 1.28 7.01
CA LEU A 239 -28.51 0.50 8.19
C LEU A 239 -29.72 1.13 8.87
N GLY A 240 -29.77 2.47 8.97
CA GLY A 240 -30.94 3.18 9.49
C GLY A 240 -32.17 3.01 8.60
N THR A 241 -31.99 3.08 7.27
CA THR A 241 -33.07 2.86 6.31
C THR A 241 -33.67 1.46 6.42
N GLN A 242 -32.84 0.41 6.57
CA GLN A 242 -33.31 -0.97 6.74
C GLN A 242 -34.20 -1.15 7.98
N ILE A 243 -33.73 -0.58 9.12
CA ILE A 243 -34.51 -0.60 10.36
C ILE A 243 -35.84 0.18 10.18
N GLY A 244 -35.77 1.37 9.55
CA GLY A 244 -36.95 2.21 9.34
C GLY A 244 -38.00 1.55 8.48
N VAL A 245 -37.63 0.97 7.33
CA VAL A 245 -38.59 0.21 6.48
C VAL A 245 -39.20 -0.98 7.23
N MET A 246 -38.38 -1.71 7.97
CA MET A 246 -38.86 -2.83 8.78
C MET A 246 -39.85 -2.37 9.85
N LEU A 247 -39.60 -1.27 10.55
CA LEU A 247 -40.52 -0.70 11.54
C LEU A 247 -41.84 -0.33 10.92
N VAL A 248 -41.87 0.33 9.76
CA VAL A 248 -43.09 0.67 9.04
C VAL A 248 -43.89 -0.58 8.66
N ALA A 249 -43.20 -1.62 8.13
CA ALA A 249 -43.85 -2.86 7.74
C ALA A 249 -44.49 -3.60 8.94
N VAL A 250 -43.75 -3.66 10.06
CA VAL A 250 -44.25 -4.32 11.28
C VAL A 250 -45.40 -3.53 11.92
N ILE A 251 -45.23 -2.21 12.11
CA ILE A 251 -46.25 -1.35 12.73
C ILE A 251 -47.52 -1.32 11.88
N GLY A 252 -47.38 -1.18 10.56
CA GLY A 252 -48.55 -1.18 9.66
C GLY A 252 -49.25 -2.52 9.58
N ALA A 253 -48.52 -3.65 9.61
CA ALA A 253 -49.11 -4.98 9.67
C ALA A 253 -49.87 -5.20 10.97
N VAL A 254 -49.30 -4.82 12.13
CA VAL A 254 -49.95 -4.94 13.43
C VAL A 254 -51.20 -4.06 13.52
N ALA A 255 -51.13 -2.82 13.04
CA ALA A 255 -52.31 -1.92 13.02
C ALA A 255 -53.44 -2.47 12.15
N GLY A 256 -53.13 -3.06 10.99
CA GLY A 256 -54.13 -3.71 10.13
C GLY A 256 -54.85 -4.89 10.78
N LEU A 257 -54.22 -5.60 11.72
CA LEU A 257 -54.87 -6.70 12.48
C LEU A 257 -55.89 -6.19 13.49
N HIS A 258 -55.74 -4.95 13.96
CA HIS A 258 -56.64 -4.33 14.92
C HIS A 258 -57.70 -3.45 14.26
N ASP A 259 -57.92 -3.59 12.96
CA ASP A 259 -58.81 -2.75 12.17
C ASP A 259 -58.57 -1.23 12.44
N ALA A 260 -57.34 -0.87 12.73
CA ALA A 260 -56.93 0.49 12.99
C ALA A 260 -56.19 1.09 11.80
N GLY A 261 -56.21 2.42 11.69
CA GLY A 261 -55.32 3.19 10.84
C GLY A 261 -55.92 3.69 9.53
N ALA A 262 -55.05 4.41 8.80
CA ALA A 262 -55.40 5.06 7.55
C ALA A 262 -55.86 4.11 6.44
N MET A 263 -55.59 2.79 6.57
CA MET A 263 -56.06 1.77 5.63
C MET A 263 -57.58 1.61 5.70
N ASN A 264 -58.21 1.84 6.85
CA ASN A 264 -59.66 1.78 7.01
C ASN A 264 -60.40 2.95 6.33
N LEU A 265 -59.71 3.98 5.91
CA LEU A 265 -60.25 5.05 5.04
C LEU A 265 -60.55 4.52 3.62
N ILE A 266 -59.99 3.38 3.27
CA ILE A 266 -60.28 2.68 2.03
C ILE A 266 -61.52 1.78 2.31
N HIS A 267 -62.70 2.19 1.87
CA HIS A 267 -63.98 1.49 2.08
C HIS A 267 -64.13 0.26 1.16
N GLU A 268 -63.05 -0.50 1.00
CA GLU A 268 -62.98 -1.73 0.22
C GLU A 268 -62.78 -2.95 1.13
N ASP A 269 -62.83 -4.13 0.56
CA ASP A 269 -62.64 -5.36 1.32
C ASP A 269 -61.20 -5.45 1.88
N VAL A 270 -61.04 -6.31 2.86
CA VAL A 270 -59.78 -6.53 3.57
C VAL A 270 -58.65 -7.00 2.64
N VAL A 271 -59.01 -7.73 1.57
CA VAL A 271 -58.04 -8.19 0.57
C VAL A 271 -57.46 -7.01 -0.19
N PHE A 272 -58.33 -6.07 -0.58
CA PHE A 272 -57.88 -4.84 -1.24
C PHE A 272 -57.02 -3.97 -0.33
N GLN A 273 -57.38 -3.80 0.95
CA GLN A 273 -56.58 -3.08 1.94
C GLN A 273 -55.17 -3.70 2.11
N ALA A 274 -55.08 -5.04 2.15
CA ALA A 274 -53.81 -5.77 2.22
C ALA A 274 -52.95 -5.52 0.96
N VAL A 275 -53.56 -5.61 -0.23
CA VAL A 275 -52.84 -5.34 -1.51
C VAL A 275 -52.40 -3.88 -1.60
N PHE A 276 -53.23 -2.95 -1.15
CA PHE A 276 -52.89 -1.53 -1.10
C PHE A 276 -51.70 -1.29 -0.17
N PHE A 277 -51.67 -1.87 1.04
CA PHE A 277 -50.55 -1.78 1.96
C PHE A 277 -49.29 -2.41 1.39
N GLN A 278 -49.40 -3.52 0.69
CA GLN A 278 -48.27 -4.13 -0.04
C GLN A 278 -47.74 -3.21 -1.12
N GLY A 279 -48.60 -2.56 -1.90
CA GLY A 279 -48.23 -1.54 -2.88
C GLY A 279 -47.52 -0.34 -2.25
N TYR A 280 -48.05 0.14 -1.11
CA TYR A 280 -47.42 1.21 -0.33
C TYR A 280 -45.99 0.85 0.09
N LEU A 281 -45.76 -0.36 0.65
CA LEU A 281 -44.43 -0.83 1.02
C LEU A 281 -43.52 -1.03 -0.19
N ALA A 282 -44.04 -1.50 -1.32
CA ALA A 282 -43.28 -1.67 -2.55
C ALA A 282 -42.76 -0.30 -3.09
N VAL A 283 -43.65 0.73 -3.10
CA VAL A 283 -43.25 2.10 -3.49
C VAL A 283 -42.24 2.66 -2.52
N MET A 284 -42.41 2.47 -1.21
CA MET A 284 -41.47 2.89 -0.18
C MET A 284 -40.09 2.26 -0.42
N LEU A 285 -40.00 0.96 -0.67
CA LEU A 285 -38.73 0.28 -0.98
C LEU A 285 -38.14 0.76 -2.28
N ALA A 286 -38.93 0.88 -3.34
CA ALA A 286 -38.44 1.32 -4.65
C ALA A 286 -37.84 2.74 -4.62
N THR A 287 -38.33 3.61 -3.72
CA THR A 287 -37.81 4.96 -3.54
C THR A 287 -36.64 5.04 -2.57
N THR A 288 -36.68 4.34 -1.45
CA THR A 288 -35.70 4.50 -0.36
C THR A 288 -34.45 3.64 -0.49
N LEU A 289 -34.54 2.42 -1.06
CA LEU A 289 -33.35 1.56 -1.26
C LEU A 289 -32.32 2.19 -2.21
N PRO A 290 -32.70 2.73 -3.38
CA PRO A 290 -31.77 3.44 -4.25
C PRO A 290 -31.14 4.66 -3.58
N VAL A 291 -31.95 5.45 -2.85
CA VAL A 291 -31.44 6.63 -2.13
C VAL A 291 -30.41 6.22 -1.07
N ALA A 292 -30.72 5.21 -0.26
CA ALA A 292 -29.80 4.70 0.75
C ALA A 292 -28.49 4.17 0.13
N ALA A 293 -28.58 3.51 -1.03
CA ALA A 293 -27.40 3.02 -1.76
C ALA A 293 -26.54 4.16 -2.29
N ILE A 294 -27.14 5.19 -2.90
CA ILE A 294 -26.42 6.36 -3.43
C ILE A 294 -25.73 7.13 -2.29
N VAL A 295 -26.45 7.40 -1.20
CA VAL A 295 -25.92 8.11 -0.03
C VAL A 295 -24.74 7.32 0.58
N SER A 296 -24.90 5.99 0.74
CA SER A 296 -23.84 5.14 1.27
C SER A 296 -22.61 5.11 0.35
N SER A 297 -22.83 4.89 -0.95
CA SER A 297 -21.73 4.85 -1.94
C SER A 297 -20.95 6.17 -1.98
N ARG A 298 -21.65 7.29 -1.92
CA ARG A 298 -21.02 8.63 -1.86
C ARG A 298 -20.20 8.79 -0.57
N SER A 299 -20.75 8.40 0.58
CA SER A 299 -20.04 8.47 1.86
C SER A 299 -18.79 7.60 1.87
N ASP A 300 -18.91 6.35 1.37
CA ASP A 300 -17.78 5.42 1.29
C ASP A 300 -16.69 5.94 0.34
N ALA A 301 -17.08 6.55 -0.78
CA ALA A 301 -16.14 7.18 -1.73
C ALA A 301 -15.41 8.38 -1.12
N LEU A 302 -16.12 9.26 -0.41
CA LEU A 302 -15.50 10.40 0.27
C LEU A 302 -14.55 9.96 1.39
N ALA A 303 -14.93 8.94 2.17
CA ALA A 303 -14.07 8.38 3.20
C ALA A 303 -12.78 7.76 2.60
N SER A 304 -12.91 7.00 1.50
CA SER A 304 -11.75 6.44 0.79
C SER A 304 -10.85 7.51 0.18
N LEU A 305 -11.43 8.61 -0.32
CA LEU A 305 -10.66 9.74 -0.85
C LEU A 305 -9.87 10.42 0.28
N ALA A 306 -10.52 10.70 1.42
CA ALA A 306 -9.88 11.30 2.57
C ALA A 306 -8.74 10.42 3.14
N GLU A 307 -8.95 9.09 3.19
CA GLU A 307 -7.92 8.14 3.62
C GLU A 307 -6.71 8.12 2.66
N ARG A 308 -6.97 8.15 1.36
CA ARG A 308 -5.90 8.24 0.34
C ARG A 308 -5.14 9.55 0.43
N GLU A 309 -5.85 10.67 0.61
CA GLU A 309 -5.24 11.99 0.77
C GLU A 309 -4.34 12.03 2.01
N GLU A 310 -4.82 11.53 3.15
CA GLU A 310 -4.02 11.46 4.38
C GLU A 310 -2.82 10.52 4.23
N THR A 311 -3.00 9.38 3.56
CA THR A 311 -1.89 8.44 3.28
C THR A 311 -0.82 9.11 2.41
N LEU A 312 -1.22 9.81 1.35
CA LEU A 312 -0.29 10.57 0.50
C LEU A 312 0.42 11.65 1.29
N ARG A 313 -0.30 12.37 2.15
CA ARG A 313 0.27 13.40 3.02
C ARG A 313 1.31 12.84 3.97
N ILE A 314 1.03 11.69 4.60
CA ILE A 314 1.99 11.02 5.50
C ILE A 314 3.25 10.57 4.72
N ILE A 315 3.08 9.97 3.54
CA ILE A 315 4.21 9.53 2.69
C ILE A 315 5.07 10.73 2.30
N MET A 316 4.46 11.82 1.88
CA MET A 316 5.18 13.04 1.49
C MET A 316 5.90 13.69 2.68
N ALA A 317 5.23 13.84 3.82
CA ALA A 317 5.82 14.42 5.03
C ALA A 317 7.02 13.63 5.59
N HIS A 318 7.14 12.35 5.25
CA HIS A 318 8.28 11.50 5.66
C HIS A 318 9.26 11.22 4.50
N SER A 319 9.09 11.87 3.36
CA SER A 319 10.06 11.78 2.27
C SER A 319 11.39 12.42 2.70
N PRO A 320 12.53 11.75 2.49
CA PRO A 320 13.83 12.36 2.70
C PRO A 320 14.19 13.39 1.62
N ASP A 321 13.40 13.45 0.55
CA ASP A 321 13.63 14.32 -0.59
C ASP A 321 12.79 15.60 -0.48
N VAL A 322 13.35 16.73 -0.88
CA VAL A 322 12.60 17.97 -1.10
C VAL A 322 11.87 17.86 -2.43
N ILE A 323 10.59 18.18 -2.45
CA ILE A 323 9.77 18.18 -3.66
C ILE A 323 9.19 19.58 -3.86
N LEU A 324 9.46 20.17 -5.03
CA LEU A 324 8.92 21.46 -5.45
C LEU A 324 8.05 21.26 -6.68
N SER A 325 6.86 21.86 -6.68
CA SER A 325 5.97 21.86 -7.85
C SER A 325 5.80 23.28 -8.36
N PHE A 326 6.02 23.47 -9.66
CA PHE A 326 5.89 24.75 -10.35
C PHE A 326 4.76 24.70 -11.37
N ASP A 327 4.11 25.82 -11.57
CA ASP A 327 3.12 25.97 -12.67
C ASP A 327 3.80 26.16 -14.03
N SER A 328 2.99 26.33 -15.07
CA SER A 328 3.48 26.58 -16.45
C SER A 328 4.24 27.88 -16.60
N GLU A 329 4.08 28.84 -15.69
CA GLU A 329 4.80 30.12 -15.67
C GLU A 329 6.09 30.06 -14.87
N GLY A 330 6.34 28.94 -14.14
CA GLY A 330 7.54 28.73 -13.33
C GLY A 330 7.46 29.25 -11.90
N PHE A 331 6.25 29.54 -11.40
CA PHE A 331 6.03 29.89 -9.99
C PHE A 331 5.81 28.63 -9.15
N CYS A 332 6.48 28.55 -8.00
CA CYS A 332 6.32 27.44 -7.07
C CYS A 332 4.93 27.45 -6.43
N ARG A 333 4.14 26.41 -6.70
CA ARG A 333 2.79 26.23 -6.16
C ARG A 333 2.80 25.42 -4.88
N TRP A 334 3.79 24.56 -4.73
CA TRP A 334 3.86 23.67 -3.59
C TRP A 334 5.31 23.24 -3.32
N ALA A 335 5.68 23.18 -2.05
CA ALA A 335 7.00 22.78 -1.58
C ALA A 335 6.83 21.94 -0.31
N ASP A 336 7.49 20.78 -0.24
CA ASP A 336 7.48 19.87 0.91
C ASP A 336 8.82 19.12 1.05
N GLY A 337 9.01 18.48 2.21
CA GLY A 337 10.23 17.76 2.56
C GLY A 337 11.16 18.58 3.47
N PRO A 338 12.40 18.13 3.68
CA PRO A 338 13.38 18.75 4.59
C PRO A 338 14.02 20.02 4.00
N LEU A 339 13.19 21.01 3.65
CA LEU A 339 13.61 22.24 2.97
C LEU A 339 14.68 23.02 3.75
N ARG A 340 14.51 23.17 5.08
CA ARG A 340 15.46 23.92 5.91
C ARG A 340 16.80 23.19 6.06
N GLU A 341 16.77 21.88 6.09
CA GLU A 341 17.95 21.03 6.25
C GLU A 341 18.75 20.98 4.94
N CYS A 342 18.06 20.86 3.81
CA CYS A 342 18.69 20.78 2.49
C CYS A 342 19.01 22.15 1.89
N LEU A 343 18.07 23.09 1.88
CA LEU A 343 18.22 24.36 1.17
C LEU A 343 18.48 25.56 2.09
N GLY A 344 18.28 25.40 3.41
CA GLY A 344 18.40 26.48 4.39
C GLY A 344 17.21 27.44 4.43
N VAL A 345 16.14 27.18 3.66
CA VAL A 345 14.93 28.01 3.56
C VAL A 345 13.67 27.20 3.88
N GLY A 346 12.60 27.87 4.30
CA GLY A 346 11.33 27.19 4.61
C GLY A 346 10.34 27.22 3.43
N ALA A 347 9.29 26.44 3.50
CA ALA A 347 8.26 26.39 2.46
C ALA A 347 7.60 27.77 2.21
N ALA A 348 7.40 28.57 3.28
CA ALA A 348 6.86 29.92 3.18
C ALA A 348 7.77 30.89 2.38
N ASP A 349 9.07 30.60 2.32
CA ASP A 349 10.04 31.38 1.59
C ASP A 349 10.14 31.02 0.10
N ILE A 350 9.54 29.89 -0.29
CA ILE A 350 9.60 29.29 -1.63
C ILE A 350 8.27 29.39 -2.36
N VAL A 351 7.16 29.04 -1.68
CA VAL A 351 5.83 29.00 -2.30
C VAL A 351 5.41 30.41 -2.78
N GLY A 352 4.99 30.49 -4.02
CA GLY A 352 4.62 31.74 -4.69
C GLY A 352 5.78 32.50 -5.33
N ARG A 353 7.03 32.05 -5.17
CA ARG A 353 8.19 32.67 -5.84
C ARG A 353 8.48 32.00 -7.18
N SER A 354 9.14 32.74 -8.05
CA SER A 354 9.63 32.19 -9.32
C SER A 354 10.88 31.32 -9.10
N LEU A 355 11.14 30.40 -10.01
CA LEU A 355 12.32 29.54 -9.92
C LEU A 355 13.65 30.34 -9.90
N PRO A 356 13.82 31.42 -10.68
CA PRO A 356 15.02 32.26 -10.56
C PRO A 356 15.19 32.89 -9.17
N ASP A 357 14.11 33.31 -8.51
CA ASP A 357 14.18 33.89 -7.15
C ASP A 357 14.60 32.83 -6.13
N ILE A 358 14.14 31.59 -6.31
CA ILE A 358 14.54 30.44 -5.48
C ILE A 358 16.00 30.08 -5.73
N ALA A 359 16.45 30.05 -6.98
CA ALA A 359 17.82 29.75 -7.36
C ALA A 359 18.81 30.78 -6.82
N ALA A 360 18.46 32.08 -6.82
CA ALA A 360 19.27 33.14 -6.25
C ALA A 360 19.59 32.91 -4.75
N CYS A 361 18.71 32.22 -4.02
CA CYS A 361 18.94 31.87 -2.61
C CYS A 361 19.58 30.48 -2.42
N THR A 362 19.52 29.62 -3.44
CA THR A 362 19.94 28.21 -3.32
C THR A 362 21.11 27.84 -4.21
N ASN A 363 20.95 27.86 -5.52
CA ASN A 363 22.00 27.64 -6.53
C ASN A 363 21.45 27.87 -7.95
N ASP A 364 22.20 28.55 -8.81
CA ASP A 364 21.82 28.86 -10.20
C ASP A 364 21.68 27.61 -11.10
N ALA A 365 22.28 26.48 -10.73
CA ALA A 365 22.14 25.23 -11.47
C ALA A 365 20.66 24.76 -11.60
N LEU A 366 19.77 25.18 -10.71
CA LEU A 366 18.34 24.88 -10.78
C LEU A 366 17.66 25.59 -11.95
N VAL A 367 18.11 26.79 -12.32
CA VAL A 367 17.61 27.54 -13.49
C VAL A 367 18.06 26.87 -14.78
N ASP A 368 19.36 26.52 -14.86
CA ASP A 368 19.92 25.86 -16.03
C ASP A 368 19.21 24.54 -16.34
N MET A 369 18.87 23.77 -15.31
CA MET A 369 18.09 22.54 -15.44
C MET A 369 16.68 22.78 -15.97
N HIS A 370 16.00 23.80 -15.46
CA HIS A 370 14.64 24.14 -15.87
C HIS A 370 14.60 24.59 -17.33
N ASP A 371 15.57 25.40 -17.74
CA ASP A 371 15.65 25.87 -19.13
C ASP A 371 16.03 24.73 -20.08
N ALA A 372 16.89 23.81 -19.67
CA ALA A 372 17.16 22.60 -20.44
C ALA A 372 15.91 21.72 -20.62
N ALA A 373 15.09 21.56 -19.58
CA ALA A 373 13.84 20.81 -19.67
C ALA A 373 12.82 21.45 -20.62
N LYS A 374 12.78 22.78 -20.70
CA LYS A 374 11.89 23.50 -21.65
C LYS A 374 12.29 23.26 -23.12
N ILE A 375 13.58 23.07 -23.39
CA ILE A 375 14.09 22.82 -24.74
C ILE A 375 13.77 21.40 -25.20
N ASP A 376 13.90 20.41 -24.30
CA ASP A 376 13.59 19.01 -24.57
C ASP A 376 12.65 18.47 -23.49
N MET A 377 11.35 18.41 -23.80
CA MET A 377 10.30 17.96 -22.87
C MET A 377 10.43 16.47 -22.47
N ALA A 378 11.14 15.67 -23.26
CA ALA A 378 11.41 14.26 -22.94
C ALA A 378 12.66 14.10 -22.03
N ALA A 379 13.49 15.13 -21.94
CA ALA A 379 14.66 15.11 -21.08
C ALA A 379 14.25 15.13 -19.60
N GLN A 380 14.99 14.38 -18.79
CA GLN A 380 14.92 14.45 -17.34
C GLN A 380 16.26 15.00 -16.84
N PRO A 381 16.47 16.31 -16.91
CA PRO A 381 17.73 16.90 -16.50
C PRO A 381 17.99 16.62 -15.02
N MET A 382 19.25 16.29 -14.73
CA MET A 382 19.74 16.09 -13.37
C MET A 382 20.98 16.98 -13.18
N ALA A 383 21.10 17.59 -12.02
CA ALA A 383 22.29 18.36 -11.64
C ALA A 383 22.66 18.08 -10.19
N GLU A 384 23.95 17.97 -9.94
CA GLU A 384 24.51 17.97 -8.60
C GLU A 384 25.00 19.39 -8.26
N PHE A 385 24.66 19.86 -7.07
CA PHE A 385 25.04 21.19 -6.62
C PHE A 385 25.23 21.25 -5.11
N THR A 386 25.92 22.30 -4.66
CA THR A 386 26.07 22.65 -3.25
C THR A 386 25.22 23.88 -2.97
N PRO A 387 24.27 23.87 -2.04
CA PRO A 387 23.43 25.03 -1.76
C PRO A 387 24.21 26.15 -1.09
N LEU A 388 23.90 27.40 -1.42
CA LEU A 388 24.61 28.58 -0.89
C LEU A 388 24.50 28.69 0.63
N LEU A 389 23.34 28.37 1.19
CA LEU A 389 23.05 28.45 2.63
C LEU A 389 23.46 27.20 3.41
N GLN A 390 23.82 26.10 2.72
CA GLN A 390 24.24 24.83 3.31
C GLN A 390 25.46 24.23 2.58
N PRO A 391 26.65 24.91 2.68
CA PRO A 391 27.82 24.53 1.88
C PRO A 391 28.47 23.19 2.28
N ALA A 392 27.99 22.57 3.37
CA ALA A 392 28.52 21.28 3.86
C ALA A 392 27.87 20.06 3.19
N ILE A 393 26.78 20.25 2.44
CA ILE A 393 26.03 19.16 1.81
C ILE A 393 26.09 19.23 0.30
N THR A 394 25.99 18.06 -0.34
CA THR A 394 25.86 17.95 -1.80
C THR A 394 24.46 17.44 -2.12
N LEU A 395 23.73 18.17 -2.94
CA LEU A 395 22.38 17.85 -3.37
C LEU A 395 22.38 17.40 -4.83
N GLU A 396 21.45 16.52 -5.15
CA GLU A 396 21.12 16.08 -6.51
C GLU A 396 19.68 16.52 -6.81
N ALA A 397 19.50 17.39 -7.80
CA ALA A 397 18.19 17.78 -8.28
C ALA A 397 17.83 17.01 -9.55
N SER A 398 16.57 16.63 -9.68
CA SER A 398 15.97 16.09 -10.91
C SER A 398 14.66 16.83 -11.21
N LEU A 399 14.37 17.06 -12.48
CA LEU A 399 13.18 17.78 -12.91
C LEU A 399 12.38 16.96 -13.91
N ARG A 400 11.04 16.99 -13.76
CA ARG A 400 10.08 16.36 -14.67
C ARG A 400 8.99 17.35 -15.05
N ILE A 401 8.61 17.35 -16.32
CA ILE A 401 7.46 18.10 -16.79
C ILE A 401 6.20 17.27 -16.49
N LEU A 402 5.17 17.93 -15.96
CA LEU A 402 3.84 17.36 -15.77
C LEU A 402 3.01 17.68 -17.02
N GLU A 403 2.47 16.63 -17.64
CA GLU A 403 1.61 16.75 -18.82
C GLU A 403 0.21 16.23 -18.51
N GLN A 404 -0.78 16.90 -19.04
CA GLN A 404 -2.16 16.44 -19.07
C GLN A 404 -2.70 16.64 -20.47
N ASP A 405 -3.19 15.56 -21.09
CA ASP A 405 -3.71 15.55 -22.47
C ASP A 405 -2.69 16.09 -23.53
N GLY A 406 -1.38 15.89 -23.28
CA GLY A 406 -0.29 16.35 -24.16
C GLY A 406 0.05 17.84 -24.02
N LEU A 407 -0.50 18.53 -23.03
CA LEU A 407 -0.18 19.93 -22.70
C LEU A 407 0.62 20.01 -21.40
N PRO A 408 1.71 20.81 -21.36
CA PRO A 408 2.48 21.01 -20.14
C PRO A 408 1.67 21.78 -19.10
N MET A 409 1.43 21.16 -17.95
CA MET A 409 0.71 21.74 -16.81
C MET A 409 1.64 22.41 -15.79
N GLY A 410 2.93 22.11 -15.85
CA GLY A 410 3.92 22.60 -14.91
C GLY A 410 5.11 21.65 -14.81
N THR A 411 5.92 21.84 -13.78
CA THR A 411 7.12 21.00 -13.54
C THR A 411 7.18 20.55 -12.08
N VAL A 412 7.75 19.37 -11.84
CA VAL A 412 8.10 18.87 -10.51
C VAL A 412 9.62 18.70 -10.43
N MET A 413 10.21 19.31 -9.43
CA MET A 413 11.63 19.17 -9.09
C MET A 413 11.76 18.38 -7.80
N THR A 414 12.60 17.35 -7.82
CA THR A 414 12.96 16.57 -6.63
C THR A 414 14.43 16.85 -6.30
N ILE A 415 14.72 17.18 -5.04
CA ILE A 415 16.08 17.46 -4.57
C ILE A 415 16.41 16.49 -3.43
N ARG A 416 17.51 15.77 -3.58
CA ARG A 416 17.97 14.73 -2.65
C ARG A 416 19.35 15.06 -2.09
N ASP A 417 19.54 14.83 -0.79
CA ASP A 417 20.88 14.86 -0.18
C ASP A 417 21.65 13.57 -0.57
N VAL A 418 22.78 13.78 -1.26
CA VAL A 418 23.69 12.71 -1.71
C VAL A 418 25.05 12.77 -1.02
N SER A 419 25.19 13.57 0.04
CA SER A 419 26.46 13.79 0.74
C SER A 419 27.08 12.49 1.24
N SER A 420 26.30 11.62 1.87
CA SER A 420 26.78 10.32 2.37
C SER A 420 27.19 9.38 1.23
N ARG A 421 26.43 9.37 0.11
CA ARG A 421 26.78 8.59 -1.10
C ARG A 421 28.13 9.06 -1.65
N LYS A 422 28.34 10.37 -1.80
CA LYS A 422 29.59 10.95 -2.30
C LYS A 422 30.78 10.69 -1.37
N ALA A 423 30.58 10.82 -0.07
CA ALA A 423 31.63 10.50 0.90
C ALA A 423 32.04 9.02 0.81
N ASN A 424 31.07 8.11 0.66
CA ASN A 424 31.34 6.67 0.48
C ASN A 424 32.05 6.39 -0.86
N GLU A 425 31.63 7.03 -1.96
CA GLU A 425 32.32 6.90 -3.27
C GLU A 425 33.77 7.34 -3.18
N ILE A 426 34.06 8.49 -2.54
CA ILE A 426 35.40 8.99 -2.32
C ILE A 426 36.22 8.03 -1.42
N ALA A 427 35.59 7.52 -0.35
CA ALA A 427 36.24 6.54 0.54
C ALA A 427 36.57 5.24 -0.18
N MET A 428 35.62 4.70 -0.96
CA MET A 428 35.85 3.50 -1.78
C MET A 428 36.93 3.72 -2.84
N SER A 429 36.96 4.90 -3.48
CA SER A 429 38.00 5.24 -4.45
C SER A 429 39.39 5.28 -3.79
N LYS A 430 39.49 5.84 -2.59
CA LYS A 430 40.74 5.84 -1.81
C LYS A 430 41.19 4.44 -1.42
N LEU A 431 40.28 3.59 -0.96
CA LEU A 431 40.56 2.18 -0.62
C LEU A 431 41.01 1.40 -1.86
N ALA A 432 40.41 1.66 -3.03
CA ALA A 432 40.79 1.02 -4.29
C ALA A 432 42.18 1.46 -4.82
N GLU A 433 42.78 2.56 -4.31
CA GLU A 433 44.05 3.12 -4.76
C GLU A 433 45.19 2.89 -3.78
N THR A 434 44.96 2.33 -2.60
CA THR A 434 46.01 2.01 -1.61
C THR A 434 46.29 0.50 -1.58
N ASP A 435 47.51 0.13 -1.17
CA ASP A 435 47.91 -1.25 -0.89
C ASP A 435 47.56 -1.58 0.56
N ASP A 436 46.72 -2.57 0.78
CA ASP A 436 46.18 -2.92 2.10
C ASP A 436 47.26 -3.33 3.13
N LEU A 437 48.39 -3.88 2.67
CA LEU A 437 49.48 -4.31 3.53
C LEU A 437 50.36 -3.14 3.98
N THR A 438 50.74 -2.29 3.04
CA THR A 438 51.79 -1.28 3.25
C THR A 438 51.28 0.14 3.44
N GLY A 439 50.01 0.41 3.12
CA GLY A 439 49.37 1.72 3.23
C GLY A 439 49.88 2.78 2.22
N VAL A 440 50.81 2.43 1.32
CA VAL A 440 51.21 3.26 0.19
C VAL A 440 50.25 3.05 -0.99
N LEU A 441 50.38 3.77 -2.07
CA LEU A 441 49.56 3.57 -3.25
C LEU A 441 49.75 2.15 -3.82
N ASN A 442 48.68 1.54 -4.25
CA ASN A 442 48.76 0.35 -5.08
C ASN A 442 49.12 0.70 -6.54
N ARG A 443 49.30 -0.30 -7.36
CA ARG A 443 49.65 -0.14 -8.78
C ARG A 443 48.69 0.78 -9.54
N ALA A 444 47.40 0.74 -9.24
CA ALA A 444 46.38 1.55 -9.91
C ALA A 444 46.46 3.03 -9.48
N GLY A 445 46.56 3.28 -8.17
CA GLY A 445 46.72 4.62 -7.60
C GLY A 445 48.01 5.28 -8.06
N PHE A 446 49.13 4.55 -8.06
CA PHE A 446 50.39 5.03 -8.54
C PHE A 446 50.35 5.42 -10.04
N ARG A 447 49.79 4.55 -10.89
CA ARG A 447 49.64 4.85 -12.34
C ARG A 447 48.80 6.07 -12.62
N ARG A 448 47.74 6.30 -11.84
CA ARG A 448 46.89 7.50 -11.97
C ARG A 448 47.67 8.77 -11.64
N LEU A 449 48.37 8.81 -10.51
CA LEU A 449 49.16 9.98 -10.13
C LEU A 449 50.33 10.21 -11.05
N LEU A 450 50.97 9.15 -11.55
CA LEU A 450 52.01 9.27 -12.58
C LEU A 450 51.47 9.95 -13.84
N LYS A 451 50.28 9.55 -14.33
CA LYS A 451 49.65 10.19 -15.48
C LYS A 451 49.48 11.70 -15.26
N LEU A 452 48.90 12.07 -14.13
CA LEU A 452 48.70 13.49 -13.78
C LEU A 452 50.03 14.25 -13.69
N ALA A 453 51.09 13.60 -13.18
CA ALA A 453 52.39 14.21 -13.06
C ALA A 453 53.08 14.42 -14.41
N LEU A 454 52.86 13.54 -15.38
CA LEU A 454 53.42 13.65 -16.74
C LEU A 454 52.67 14.67 -17.63
N ASP A 455 51.41 14.95 -17.30
CA ASP A 455 50.62 16.00 -17.96
C ASP A 455 51.12 17.41 -17.57
N ASP A 456 51.77 17.57 -16.39
CA ASP A 456 52.37 18.81 -15.91
C ASP A 456 53.83 18.97 -16.45
N ARG A 457 53.93 19.50 -17.66
CA ARG A 457 55.21 19.64 -18.38
C ARG A 457 56.18 20.67 -17.79
N HIS A 458 55.83 21.40 -16.76
CA HIS A 458 56.63 22.49 -16.19
C HIS A 458 57.56 22.05 -15.05
N ARG A 459 57.46 20.79 -14.61
CA ARG A 459 58.27 20.27 -13.51
C ARG A 459 59.10 19.07 -13.94
N ALA A 460 60.39 19.05 -13.60
CA ALA A 460 61.24 17.88 -13.73
C ALA A 460 60.60 16.72 -12.92
N THR A 461 60.52 15.57 -13.55
CA THR A 461 59.90 14.39 -12.97
C THR A 461 60.80 13.17 -13.15
N SER A 462 61.12 12.50 -12.05
CA SER A 462 61.97 11.31 -12.04
C SER A 462 61.21 10.12 -11.43
N LEU A 463 61.41 8.94 -11.97
CA LEU A 463 60.87 7.68 -11.51
C LEU A 463 61.98 6.80 -10.95
N ALA A 464 61.80 6.27 -9.74
CA ALA A 464 62.61 5.21 -9.21
C ALA A 464 61.77 3.92 -9.11
N LEU A 465 62.25 2.85 -9.70
CA LEU A 465 61.76 1.49 -9.43
C LEU A 465 62.66 0.87 -8.34
N VAL A 466 62.03 0.32 -7.35
CA VAL A 466 62.69 -0.19 -6.14
C VAL A 466 62.27 -1.65 -5.93
N ASP A 467 63.28 -2.49 -5.68
CA ASP A 467 63.05 -3.92 -5.41
C ASP A 467 63.76 -4.29 -4.10
N VAL A 468 63.09 -5.08 -3.27
CA VAL A 468 63.66 -5.52 -1.98
C VAL A 468 64.55 -6.73 -2.19
N ASP A 469 65.86 -6.52 -1.96
CA ASP A 469 66.87 -7.55 -2.21
C ASP A 469 66.62 -8.79 -1.35
N HIS A 470 66.69 -9.96 -2.02
CA HIS A 470 66.59 -11.27 -1.37
C HIS A 470 65.29 -11.50 -0.56
N PHE A 471 64.19 -10.77 -0.87
CA PHE A 471 62.94 -10.83 -0.12
C PHE A 471 62.38 -12.29 -0.04
N LYS A 472 62.51 -13.06 -1.11
CA LYS A 472 62.14 -14.48 -1.09
C LYS A 472 62.88 -15.26 0.01
N SER A 473 64.16 -15.02 0.21
CA SER A 473 64.93 -15.68 1.28
C SER A 473 64.45 -15.28 2.67
N VAL A 474 63.94 -14.03 2.84
CA VAL A 474 63.30 -13.64 4.11
C VAL A 474 62.04 -14.44 4.35
N ASN A 475 61.17 -14.58 3.34
CA ASN A 475 59.96 -15.39 3.44
C ASN A 475 60.27 -16.88 3.72
N ASP A 476 61.27 -17.44 3.00
CA ASP A 476 61.65 -18.85 3.14
C ASP A 476 62.25 -19.14 4.52
N SER A 477 62.97 -18.17 5.12
CA SER A 477 63.66 -18.35 6.42
C SER A 477 62.78 -18.00 7.62
N TYR A 478 61.88 -17.03 7.52
CA TYR A 478 61.16 -16.44 8.65
C TYR A 478 59.62 -16.51 8.50
N GLY A 479 59.12 -16.97 7.35
CA GLY A 479 57.72 -17.08 7.04
C GLY A 479 57.12 -15.78 6.50
N HIS A 480 55.98 -15.92 5.81
CA HIS A 480 55.30 -14.79 5.14
C HIS A 480 54.88 -13.65 6.09
N GLN A 481 54.53 -13.98 7.34
CA GLN A 481 54.17 -12.96 8.32
C GLN A 481 55.31 -12.00 8.63
N VAL A 482 56.54 -12.50 8.70
CA VAL A 482 57.73 -11.64 8.88
C VAL A 482 58.03 -10.87 7.60
N GLY A 483 57.86 -11.50 6.43
CA GLY A 483 57.94 -10.81 5.15
C GLY A 483 56.98 -9.65 5.02
N ASP A 484 55.76 -9.80 5.45
CA ASP A 484 54.72 -8.73 5.44
C ASP A 484 55.14 -7.56 6.34
N VAL A 485 55.68 -7.82 7.52
CA VAL A 485 56.23 -6.77 8.42
C VAL A 485 57.43 -6.06 7.78
N VAL A 486 58.32 -6.83 7.12
CA VAL A 486 59.46 -6.24 6.39
C VAL A 486 59.01 -5.32 5.27
N LEU A 487 58.01 -5.72 4.47
CA LEU A 487 57.45 -4.85 3.41
C LEU A 487 56.81 -3.60 3.98
N THR A 488 56.06 -3.72 5.08
CA THR A 488 55.43 -2.58 5.76
C THR A 488 56.48 -1.61 6.29
N GLU A 489 57.56 -2.11 6.88
CA GLU A 489 58.66 -1.24 7.39
C GLU A 489 59.46 -0.59 6.26
N ILE A 490 59.69 -1.30 5.16
CA ILE A 490 60.33 -0.71 3.95
C ILE A 490 59.45 0.40 3.37
N ALA A 491 58.15 0.14 3.18
CA ALA A 491 57.22 1.17 2.71
C ALA A 491 57.23 2.42 3.61
N ARG A 492 57.25 2.23 4.93
CA ARG A 492 57.35 3.32 5.90
C ARG A 492 58.66 4.12 5.74
N ARG A 493 59.79 3.45 5.54
CA ARG A 493 61.08 4.11 5.32
C ARG A 493 61.14 4.83 3.97
N LEU A 494 60.62 4.24 2.91
CA LEU A 494 60.47 4.90 1.60
C LEU A 494 59.66 6.18 1.75
N ARG A 495 58.52 6.12 2.44
CA ARG A 495 57.67 7.29 2.68
C ARG A 495 58.35 8.36 3.54
N ALA A 496 59.04 7.96 4.61
CA ALA A 496 59.76 8.88 5.50
C ALA A 496 60.98 9.54 4.82
N GLY A 497 61.55 8.87 3.82
CA GLY A 497 62.70 9.38 3.07
C GLY A 497 62.32 10.26 1.87
N THR A 498 61.05 10.37 1.54
CA THR A 498 60.48 11.17 0.43
C THR A 498 59.80 12.44 0.97
N ARG A 499 59.65 13.48 0.11
CA ARG A 499 58.93 14.71 0.43
C ARG A 499 57.42 14.52 0.28
N GLU A 500 56.64 15.45 0.79
CA GLU A 500 55.20 15.42 0.65
C GLU A 500 54.70 15.43 -0.81
N ALA A 501 55.45 16.12 -1.68
CA ALA A 501 55.15 16.19 -3.11
C ALA A 501 55.53 14.91 -3.89
N ASP A 502 56.31 14.01 -3.30
CA ASP A 502 56.70 12.74 -3.92
C ASP A 502 55.71 11.65 -3.60
N VAL A 503 55.57 10.68 -4.50
CA VAL A 503 54.58 9.63 -4.42
C VAL A 503 55.25 8.27 -4.32
N VAL A 504 54.88 7.48 -3.30
CA VAL A 504 55.36 6.11 -3.12
C VAL A 504 54.20 5.15 -3.40
N GLY A 505 54.46 4.12 -4.20
CA GLY A 505 53.52 3.05 -4.49
C GLY A 505 54.18 1.68 -4.47
N ARG A 506 53.36 0.63 -4.19
CA ARG A 506 53.74 -0.78 -4.33
C ARG A 506 53.15 -1.33 -5.62
N LEU A 507 54.00 -1.85 -6.50
CA LEU A 507 53.60 -2.34 -7.82
C LEU A 507 53.16 -3.82 -7.78
N GLY A 508 53.64 -4.56 -6.78
CA GLY A 508 53.31 -5.96 -6.52
C GLY A 508 54.47 -6.71 -5.87
N GLY A 509 54.18 -7.72 -5.06
CA GLY A 509 55.23 -8.49 -4.37
C GLY A 509 56.14 -7.64 -3.53
N ASP A 510 57.45 -7.62 -3.87
CA ASP A 510 58.56 -6.88 -3.28
C ASP A 510 58.95 -5.63 -4.08
N GLU A 511 58.17 -5.25 -5.11
CA GLU A 511 58.44 -4.13 -5.98
C GLU A 511 57.70 -2.88 -5.54
N PHE A 512 58.45 -1.77 -5.39
CA PHE A 512 57.93 -0.44 -5.12
C PHE A 512 58.32 0.54 -6.23
N ALA A 513 57.61 1.65 -6.30
CA ALA A 513 57.95 2.76 -7.17
C ALA A 513 57.89 4.08 -6.41
N ILE A 514 58.77 5.00 -6.73
CA ILE A 514 58.76 6.36 -6.20
C ILE A 514 58.73 7.34 -7.37
N LEU A 515 57.75 8.21 -7.38
CA LEU A 515 57.66 9.32 -8.32
C LEU A 515 58.14 10.59 -7.65
N PHE A 516 59.26 11.10 -8.07
CA PHE A 516 59.87 12.33 -7.59
C PHE A 516 59.45 13.51 -8.45
N ARG A 517 59.12 14.62 -7.80
CA ARG A 517 58.82 15.89 -8.48
C ARG A 517 60.07 16.79 -8.53
N CYS A 518 61.20 16.24 -8.98
CA CYS A 518 62.48 16.90 -9.10
C CYS A 518 63.38 16.25 -10.20
N ASP A 519 64.52 16.85 -10.47
CA ASP A 519 65.53 16.32 -11.38
C ASP A 519 66.17 15.02 -10.88
N ILE A 520 66.80 14.29 -11.78
CA ILE A 520 67.34 12.95 -11.50
C ILE A 520 68.47 12.99 -10.45
N ALA A 521 69.30 14.06 -10.39
CA ALA A 521 70.40 14.17 -9.42
C ALA A 521 69.82 14.24 -7.98
N THR A 522 68.77 15.06 -7.79
CA THR A 522 68.06 15.19 -6.51
C THR A 522 67.36 13.89 -6.12
N ALA A 523 66.67 13.23 -7.09
CA ALA A 523 66.00 11.93 -6.89
C ALA A 523 67.00 10.84 -6.51
N ARG A 524 68.18 10.80 -7.18
CA ARG A 524 69.24 9.85 -6.87
C ARG A 524 69.75 10.00 -5.44
N ALA A 525 70.07 11.25 -5.02
CA ALA A 525 70.58 11.54 -3.67
C ALA A 525 69.49 11.09 -2.59
N ALA A 526 68.24 11.26 -2.89
CA ALA A 526 67.15 10.76 -2.02
C ALA A 526 67.13 9.22 -1.95
N CYS A 527 67.21 8.52 -3.09
CA CYS A 527 67.24 7.06 -3.13
C CYS A 527 68.50 6.50 -2.44
N GLU A 528 69.66 7.09 -2.61
CA GLU A 528 70.88 6.67 -1.92
C GLU A 528 70.79 6.80 -0.40
N ARG A 529 70.22 7.89 0.11
CA ARG A 529 69.93 8.08 1.53
C ARG A 529 68.91 7.03 2.08
N ILE A 530 67.87 6.77 1.33
CA ILE A 530 66.86 5.77 1.68
C ILE A 530 67.50 4.38 1.72
N ALA A 531 68.23 3.98 0.67
CA ALA A 531 68.90 2.69 0.58
C ALA A 531 69.89 2.47 1.74
N GLN A 532 70.69 3.50 2.07
CA GLN A 532 71.59 3.45 3.22
C GLN A 532 70.88 3.29 4.55
N SER A 533 69.74 3.99 4.75
CA SER A 533 68.91 3.85 5.97
C SER A 533 68.31 2.44 6.10
N ILE A 534 67.86 1.85 4.99
CA ILE A 534 67.29 0.48 5.00
C ILE A 534 68.38 -0.53 5.27
N ALA A 535 69.55 -0.41 4.67
CA ALA A 535 70.65 -1.38 4.85
C ALA A 535 71.30 -1.32 6.25
N ARG A 536 71.32 -0.12 6.87
CA ARG A 536 71.99 0.10 8.17
C ARG A 536 71.19 -0.44 9.34
N ASP A 537 69.87 -0.26 9.36
CA ASP A 537 69.03 -0.54 10.52
C ASP A 537 68.14 -1.76 10.24
N ALA A 538 68.03 -2.66 11.21
CA ALA A 538 67.17 -3.85 11.06
C ALA A 538 65.77 -3.47 10.64
N VAL A 539 65.20 -4.15 9.66
CA VAL A 539 63.84 -3.98 9.16
C VAL A 539 62.80 -4.74 9.98
N TRP A 540 63.24 -5.69 10.78
CA TRP A 540 62.46 -6.41 11.75
C TRP A 540 63.31 -6.93 12.90
N GLN A 541 62.76 -6.87 14.13
CA GLN A 541 63.47 -7.35 15.33
C GLN A 541 62.50 -7.98 16.33
N LYS A 542 62.88 -9.19 16.86
CA LYS A 542 62.13 -9.83 17.93
C LYS A 542 63.12 -10.53 18.88
N GLY A 543 63.23 -10.00 20.09
CA GLY A 543 64.23 -10.48 21.05
C GLY A 543 65.67 -10.24 20.52
N SER A 544 66.46 -11.31 20.45
CA SER A 544 67.82 -11.28 19.91
C SER A 544 67.90 -11.46 18.38
N LEU A 545 66.78 -11.75 17.74
CA LEU A 545 66.72 -11.99 16.29
C LEU A 545 66.50 -10.68 15.55
N SER A 546 67.34 -10.35 14.58
CA SER A 546 67.19 -9.16 13.75
C SER A 546 67.30 -9.53 12.28
N VAL A 547 66.38 -9.02 11.45
CA VAL A 547 66.44 -9.18 9.99
C VAL A 547 66.90 -7.85 9.39
N PHE A 548 67.96 -7.93 8.59
CA PHE A 548 68.45 -6.83 7.77
C PHE A 548 68.06 -7.09 6.32
N SER A 549 67.78 -6.05 5.59
CA SER A 549 67.47 -6.09 4.17
C SER A 549 68.08 -4.91 3.47
N SER A 550 68.22 -5.01 2.18
CA SER A 550 68.63 -3.89 1.31
C SER A 550 67.66 -3.71 0.17
N ILE A 551 67.80 -2.63 -0.55
CA ILE A 551 67.01 -2.35 -1.74
C ILE A 551 67.92 -2.03 -2.92
N SER A 552 67.47 -2.44 -4.11
CA SER A 552 68.03 -2.02 -5.38
C SER A 552 67.12 -0.98 -6.02
N CYS A 553 67.66 0.13 -6.51
CA CYS A 553 66.90 1.22 -7.11
C CYS A 553 67.41 1.56 -8.51
N GLY A 554 66.52 1.55 -9.50
CA GLY A 554 66.79 2.06 -10.85
C GLY A 554 66.03 3.34 -11.11
N LEU A 555 66.71 4.40 -11.54
CA LEU A 555 66.11 5.72 -11.77
C LEU A 555 66.14 6.09 -13.25
N ALA A 556 65.09 6.76 -13.69
CA ALA A 556 65.00 7.43 -14.97
C ALA A 556 64.46 8.86 -14.79
N GLU A 557 64.81 9.77 -15.71
CA GLU A 557 64.23 11.09 -15.80
C GLU A 557 63.27 11.16 -17.00
N PHE A 558 62.14 11.83 -16.81
CA PHE A 558 61.15 11.99 -17.88
C PHE A 558 61.57 13.11 -18.83
N HIS A 559 61.70 12.79 -20.11
CA HIS A 559 62.07 13.76 -21.15
C HIS A 559 60.91 14.02 -22.12
N PRO A 560 60.82 15.24 -22.71
CA PRO A 560 59.78 15.53 -23.71
C PRO A 560 59.82 14.53 -24.89
N GLY A 561 58.68 13.95 -25.20
CA GLY A 561 58.54 12.92 -26.27
C GLY A 561 58.65 11.48 -25.80
N MET A 562 59.04 11.25 -24.54
CA MET A 562 59.04 9.92 -23.95
C MET A 562 57.60 9.44 -23.63
N THR A 563 57.31 8.18 -23.95
CA THR A 563 56.03 7.57 -23.51
C THR A 563 56.15 7.08 -22.07
N ARG A 564 55.02 6.89 -21.40
CA ARG A 564 55.01 6.35 -20.05
C ARG A 564 55.69 4.98 -19.95
N ASP A 565 55.48 4.12 -20.93
CA ASP A 565 56.06 2.77 -20.93
C ASP A 565 57.57 2.83 -21.14
N GLN A 566 58.06 3.70 -22.04
CA GLN A 566 59.52 3.98 -22.16
C GLN A 566 60.11 4.49 -20.86
N PHE A 567 59.39 5.32 -20.11
CA PHE A 567 59.86 5.85 -18.82
C PHE A 567 60.01 4.74 -17.77
N PHE A 568 59.07 3.82 -17.72
CA PHE A 568 59.18 2.62 -16.87
C PHE A 568 60.30 1.69 -17.32
N ASP A 569 60.37 1.36 -18.61
CA ASP A 569 61.41 0.48 -19.17
C ASP A 569 62.81 1.02 -18.90
N THR A 570 63.00 2.34 -19.03
CA THR A 570 64.28 2.97 -18.75
C THR A 570 64.70 2.84 -17.28
N ALA A 571 63.74 3.02 -16.34
CA ALA A 571 64.00 2.82 -14.92
C ALA A 571 64.25 1.34 -14.58
N ASP A 572 63.53 0.40 -15.24
CA ASP A 572 63.69 -1.03 -15.06
C ASP A 572 65.07 -1.53 -15.53
N MET A 573 65.53 -1.03 -16.67
CA MET A 573 66.89 -1.34 -17.15
C MET A 573 67.94 -0.90 -16.13
N ALA A 574 67.81 0.29 -15.56
CA ALA A 574 68.74 0.76 -14.51
C ALA A 574 68.66 -0.11 -13.25
N LEU A 575 67.46 -0.53 -12.84
CA LEU A 575 67.25 -1.46 -11.71
C LEU A 575 67.89 -2.82 -11.98
N TYR A 576 67.74 -3.34 -13.19
CA TYR A 576 68.38 -4.60 -13.60
C TYR A 576 69.93 -4.51 -13.51
N GLU A 577 70.52 -3.39 -13.90
CA GLU A 577 71.98 -3.19 -13.77
C GLU A 577 72.45 -3.21 -12.31
N VAL A 578 71.68 -2.61 -11.37
CA VAL A 578 71.96 -2.69 -9.93
C VAL A 578 71.94 -4.11 -9.45
N LYS A 579 70.91 -4.88 -9.83
CA LYS A 579 70.78 -6.29 -9.45
C LYS A 579 71.95 -7.14 -9.95
N ARG A 580 72.46 -6.86 -11.15
CA ARG A 580 73.65 -7.57 -11.71
C ARG A 580 74.96 -7.14 -11.06
N ALA A 581 75.12 -5.88 -10.65
CA ALA A 581 76.31 -5.36 -10.00
C ALA A 581 76.49 -5.80 -8.53
N GLY A 582 75.56 -6.61 -7.99
CA GLY A 582 75.68 -7.11 -6.62
C GLY A 582 74.56 -6.65 -5.68
N ARG A 583 73.56 -5.91 -6.20
CA ARG A 583 72.40 -5.36 -5.43
C ARG A 583 72.83 -4.25 -4.47
N ASN A 584 71.90 -3.88 -3.53
CA ASN A 584 72.11 -2.86 -2.50
C ASN A 584 72.74 -1.54 -3.07
N GLY A 585 72.04 -0.98 -4.05
CA GLY A 585 72.61 0.21 -4.75
C GLY A 585 71.55 0.98 -5.52
N VAL A 586 72.04 2.10 -6.10
CA VAL A 586 71.19 3.02 -6.85
C VAL A 586 71.88 3.34 -8.17
N GLN A 587 71.23 3.14 -9.29
CA GLN A 587 71.71 3.42 -10.63
C GLN A 587 70.72 4.34 -11.37
N THR A 588 71.27 5.30 -12.07
CA THR A 588 70.50 6.15 -13.02
C THR A 588 70.68 5.58 -14.42
N ALA A 589 69.59 5.53 -15.19
CA ALA A 589 69.70 5.26 -16.61
C ALA A 589 70.63 6.31 -17.30
N ALA A 590 71.48 5.83 -18.23
CA ALA A 590 72.37 6.62 -18.96
C ALA A 590 71.69 7.54 -19.98
#